data_47e560c7f22e915ff77b8e5354229859
#
_entry.id   47e560c7f22e915ff77b8e5354229859
#
_cell.length_a   1.000
_cell.length_b   1.000
_cell.length_c   1.000
_cell.angle_alpha   90.00
_cell.angle_beta   90.00
_cell.angle_gamma   90.00
#
_symmetry.space_group_name_H-M   'P 1'
#
loop_
_entity.id
_entity.type
_entity.pdbx_description
1 polymer ?
#
loop_
_entity_poly.entity_id
_entity_poly.type
_entity_poly.pdbx_seq_one_letter_code
_entity_poly.pdbx_strand_id
1 'polypeptide(L)'
;MMGFSFAQEQTENSQSDIKTPEELQREVLKNEKFHDEEFEEFEFPEESEPIKFLIKADVFSPIFGIAVSAMTGFNSEDAFTENVRTPLYWEFFLEKKFGLVLSVESINAIYFPTAVGILGGMTYYPFGTAPEGMFIKGLAGGTLGMFFNFTTQLGLGYQIVTKDKFVMSFGTDFAFYPSKTNFFWIPSISAAFGWAF
;
A
#
# COMPACT_ATOMS: atom_id res chain seq x y z
N MET A 1 51.41 -31.41 31.87
CA MET A 1 52.31 -30.24 32.03
C MET A 1 52.44 -29.60 30.67
N MET A 2 51.69 -28.56 30.40
CA MET A 2 51.81 -27.75 29.19
C MET A 2 52.24 -26.34 29.62
N GLY A 3 53.44 -25.96 29.19
CA GLY A 3 54.00 -24.65 29.47
C GLY A 3 53.43 -23.60 28.51
N PHE A 4 52.91 -22.52 29.06
CA PHE A 4 52.58 -21.33 28.32
C PHE A 4 53.77 -20.38 28.26
N SER A 5 54.27 -20.15 27.07
CA SER A 5 55.31 -19.17 26.80
C SER A 5 54.61 -17.81 26.60
N PHE A 6 54.99 -16.83 27.45
CA PHE A 6 54.61 -15.43 27.29
C PHE A 6 55.56 -14.77 26.28
N ALA A 7 55.00 -14.36 25.12
CA ALA A 7 55.72 -13.48 24.22
C ALA A 7 55.52 -12.04 24.71
N GLN A 8 56.60 -11.36 24.99
CA GLN A 8 56.69 -9.91 25.21
C GLN A 8 56.55 -9.22 23.85
N GLU A 9 55.45 -8.52 23.67
CA GLU A 9 55.24 -7.64 22.53
C GLU A 9 55.78 -6.24 22.87
N GLN A 10 56.69 -5.79 22.04
CA GLN A 10 57.35 -4.49 22.14
C GLN A 10 56.32 -3.38 21.89
N THR A 11 56.22 -2.45 22.79
CA THR A 11 55.57 -1.17 22.65
C THR A 11 56.39 -0.28 21.69
N GLU A 12 56.04 -0.30 20.43
CA GLU A 12 56.50 0.72 19.48
C GLU A 12 55.82 2.05 19.76
N ASN A 13 56.67 3.02 19.95
CA ASN A 13 56.45 4.39 20.30
C ASN A 13 55.65 5.08 19.15
N SER A 14 54.34 5.15 19.24
CA SER A 14 53.50 6.01 18.38
C SER A 14 53.64 7.44 18.86
N GLN A 15 54.61 8.14 18.32
CA GLN A 15 54.69 9.59 18.36
C GLN A 15 53.52 10.15 17.56
N SER A 16 52.40 10.44 18.23
CA SER A 16 51.24 11.12 17.63
C SER A 16 51.70 12.50 17.18
N ASP A 17 51.67 12.74 15.88
CA ASP A 17 51.78 14.06 15.26
C ASP A 17 50.68 14.98 15.81
N ILE A 18 51.01 15.69 16.87
CA ILE A 18 50.15 16.72 17.45
C ILE A 18 50.24 17.91 16.49
N LYS A 19 49.24 18.04 15.60
CA LYS A 19 49.12 19.17 14.72
C LYS A 19 49.07 20.48 15.51
N THR A 20 49.79 21.46 15.08
CA THR A 20 49.79 22.77 15.72
C THR A 20 48.42 23.45 15.58
N PRO A 21 48.03 24.36 16.51
CA PRO A 21 46.74 25.07 16.41
C PRO A 21 46.55 25.79 15.08
N GLU A 22 47.63 26.25 14.48
CA GLU A 22 47.61 26.92 13.15
C GLU A 22 47.32 25.93 12.00
N GLU A 23 47.80 24.70 12.06
CA GLU A 23 47.52 23.67 11.06
C GLU A 23 46.07 23.19 11.15
N LEU A 24 45.53 23.06 12.36
CA LEU A 24 44.12 22.76 12.58
C LEU A 24 43.20 23.88 12.07
N GLN A 25 43.56 25.14 12.28
CA GLN A 25 42.78 26.28 11.73
C GLN A 25 42.80 26.29 10.19
N ARG A 26 43.93 25.98 9.56
CA ARG A 26 44.01 25.89 8.08
C ARG A 26 43.18 24.73 7.52
N GLU A 27 43.14 23.62 8.23
CA GLU A 27 42.35 22.45 7.82
C GLU A 27 40.84 22.70 7.97
N VAL A 28 40.41 23.39 9.03
CA VAL A 28 39.01 23.84 9.22
C VAL A 28 38.58 24.82 8.14
N LEU A 29 39.41 25.85 7.87
CA LEU A 29 39.12 26.83 6.80
C LEU A 29 39.14 26.23 5.39
N LYS A 30 39.87 25.14 5.19
CA LYS A 30 39.84 24.39 3.93
C LYS A 30 38.58 23.56 3.79
N ASN A 31 38.12 22.97 4.88
CA ASN A 31 36.85 22.19 4.90
C ASN A 31 35.62 23.12 4.80
N GLU A 32 35.65 24.31 5.40
CA GLU A 32 34.57 25.29 5.22
C GLU A 32 34.44 25.76 3.76
N LYS A 33 35.55 26.00 3.05
CA LYS A 33 35.51 26.33 1.63
C LYS A 33 35.01 25.21 0.73
N PHE A 34 35.20 23.95 1.11
CA PHE A 34 34.65 22.81 0.37
C PHE A 34 33.15 22.62 0.58
N HIS A 35 32.58 23.14 1.68
CA HIS A 35 31.14 23.08 1.94
C HIS A 35 30.34 24.15 1.18
N ASP A 36 30.97 25.25 0.78
CA ASP A 36 30.27 26.32 0.09
C ASP A 36 30.13 26.09 -1.43
N GLU A 37 30.86 25.13 -2.01
CA GLU A 37 30.84 24.87 -3.45
C GLU A 37 29.92 23.70 -3.87
N GLU A 38 29.33 22.97 -2.93
CA GLU A 38 28.51 21.76 -3.21
C GLU A 38 27.07 21.84 -2.69
N PHE A 39 26.60 23.02 -2.37
CA PHE A 39 25.15 23.23 -2.34
C PHE A 39 24.66 23.44 -3.76
N GLU A 40 24.58 22.34 -4.54
CA GLU A 40 23.62 22.27 -5.63
C GLU A 40 22.29 22.71 -5.03
N GLU A 41 21.76 23.80 -5.55
CA GLU A 41 20.45 24.36 -5.23
C GLU A 41 19.48 23.18 -5.35
N PHE A 42 19.06 22.64 -4.19
CA PHE A 42 18.12 21.52 -4.14
C PHE A 42 16.83 22.07 -4.71
N GLU A 43 16.66 21.93 -6.03
CA GLU A 43 15.41 22.24 -6.69
C GLU A 43 14.34 21.39 -5.98
N PHE A 44 13.56 22.04 -5.14
CA PHE A 44 12.37 21.40 -4.60
C PHE A 44 11.57 20.92 -5.80
N PRO A 45 11.22 19.61 -5.84
CA PRO A 45 10.43 19.09 -6.95
C PRO A 45 9.20 19.99 -7.09
N GLU A 46 8.99 20.51 -8.31
CA GLU A 46 7.81 21.30 -8.64
C GLU A 46 6.60 20.60 -8.04
N GLU A 47 5.79 21.35 -7.28
CA GLU A 47 4.57 20.80 -6.67
C GLU A 47 3.76 20.18 -7.81
N SER A 48 3.78 18.86 -7.87
CA SER A 48 2.99 18.12 -8.87
C SER A 48 1.53 18.53 -8.73
N GLU A 49 0.87 18.79 -9.85
CA GLU A 49 -0.55 19.13 -9.83
C GLU A 49 -1.32 18.15 -8.96
N PRO A 50 -2.23 18.64 -8.08
CA PRO A 50 -2.95 17.78 -7.17
C PRO A 50 -3.76 16.74 -7.94
N ILE A 51 -3.57 15.49 -7.61
CA ILE A 51 -4.33 14.39 -8.19
C ILE A 51 -5.79 14.56 -7.80
N LYS A 52 -6.69 14.63 -8.82
CA LYS A 52 -8.11 14.84 -8.62
C LYS A 52 -8.91 13.55 -8.56
N PHE A 53 -8.50 12.55 -9.32
CA PHE A 53 -9.13 11.24 -9.29
C PHE A 53 -8.17 10.13 -9.73
N LEU A 54 -8.50 8.89 -9.43
CA LEU A 54 -7.81 7.73 -9.92
C LEU A 54 -8.79 6.61 -10.32
N ILE A 55 -8.32 5.73 -11.19
CA ILE A 55 -9.00 4.50 -11.57
C ILE A 55 -8.06 3.35 -11.29
N LYS A 56 -8.53 2.33 -10.56
CA LYS A 56 -7.74 1.12 -10.27
C LYS A 56 -8.61 -0.14 -10.33
N ALA A 57 -8.02 -1.22 -10.83
CA ALA A 57 -8.63 -2.54 -10.85
C ALA A 57 -7.89 -3.45 -9.88
N ASP A 58 -8.63 -4.18 -9.06
CA ASP A 58 -8.05 -5.21 -8.20
C ASP A 58 -7.88 -6.49 -9.01
N VAL A 59 -6.63 -6.90 -9.14
CA VAL A 59 -6.25 -8.10 -9.90
C VAL A 59 -5.97 -9.30 -8.99
N PHE A 60 -5.76 -9.07 -7.69
CA PHE A 60 -5.40 -10.13 -6.77
C PHE A 60 -6.62 -10.79 -6.12
N SER A 61 -7.67 -10.04 -5.83
CA SER A 61 -8.91 -10.59 -5.26
C SER A 61 -9.49 -11.75 -6.09
N PRO A 62 -9.58 -11.67 -7.43
CA PRO A 62 -10.04 -12.80 -8.23
C PRO A 62 -9.09 -14.01 -8.17
N ILE A 63 -7.78 -13.79 -8.18
CA ILE A 63 -6.78 -14.86 -8.06
C ILE A 63 -6.90 -15.55 -6.71
N PHE A 64 -7.02 -14.75 -5.64
CA PHE A 64 -7.20 -15.26 -4.28
C PHE A 64 -8.49 -16.06 -4.14
N GLY A 65 -9.61 -15.57 -4.68
CA GLY A 65 -10.88 -16.27 -4.70
C GLY A 65 -10.79 -17.64 -5.40
N ILE A 66 -10.15 -17.68 -6.57
CA ILE A 66 -9.94 -18.95 -7.30
C ILE A 66 -9.05 -19.90 -6.49
N ALA A 67 -7.97 -19.41 -5.89
CA ALA A 67 -7.06 -20.24 -5.09
C ALA A 67 -7.76 -20.85 -3.88
N VAL A 68 -8.53 -20.06 -3.14
CA VAL A 68 -9.32 -20.54 -1.99
C VAL A 68 -10.34 -21.57 -2.44
N SER A 69 -11.07 -21.33 -3.53
CA SER A 69 -12.03 -22.27 -4.09
C SER A 69 -11.38 -23.60 -4.49
N ALA A 70 -10.20 -23.55 -5.09
CA ALA A 70 -9.44 -24.76 -5.45
C ALA A 70 -8.97 -25.55 -4.21
N MET A 71 -8.52 -24.85 -3.16
CA MET A 71 -8.08 -25.48 -1.90
C MET A 71 -9.22 -26.15 -1.13
N THR A 72 -10.42 -25.60 -1.21
CA THR A 72 -11.63 -26.14 -0.55
C THR A 72 -12.39 -27.16 -1.40
N GLY A 73 -11.85 -27.49 -2.58
CA GLY A 73 -12.39 -28.53 -3.46
C GLY A 73 -13.64 -28.12 -4.22
N PHE A 74 -13.87 -26.83 -4.43
CA PHE A 74 -15.04 -26.30 -5.16
C PHE A 74 -16.38 -26.84 -4.62
N ASN A 75 -16.51 -26.93 -3.32
CA ASN A 75 -17.67 -27.54 -2.69
C ASN A 75 -18.85 -26.55 -2.70
N SER A 76 -19.89 -26.86 -3.46
CA SER A 76 -21.05 -25.98 -3.73
C SER A 76 -21.91 -25.65 -2.51
N GLU A 77 -21.68 -26.31 -1.38
CA GLU A 77 -22.44 -26.06 -0.15
C GLU A 77 -21.92 -24.88 0.68
N ASP A 78 -20.67 -24.48 0.44
CA ASP A 78 -20.05 -23.34 1.14
C ASP A 78 -20.01 -22.11 0.24
N ALA A 79 -20.94 -21.20 0.43
CA ALA A 79 -20.99 -19.88 -0.25
C ALA A 79 -19.69 -19.06 -0.13
N PHE A 80 -18.79 -19.45 0.75
CA PHE A 80 -17.49 -18.86 0.98
C PHE A 80 -16.48 -19.09 -0.13
N THR A 81 -16.58 -20.22 -0.83
CA THR A 81 -15.54 -20.72 -1.74
C THR A 81 -15.79 -20.36 -3.19
N GLU A 82 -16.94 -19.80 -3.51
CA GLU A 82 -17.36 -19.62 -4.90
C GLU A 82 -17.35 -18.15 -5.38
N ASN A 83 -17.03 -17.20 -4.53
CA ASN A 83 -17.12 -15.79 -4.88
C ASN A 83 -15.79 -15.20 -5.35
N VAL A 84 -15.56 -15.31 -6.64
CA VAL A 84 -14.47 -14.59 -7.31
C VAL A 84 -14.93 -13.16 -7.59
N ARG A 85 -14.37 -12.20 -6.84
CA ARG A 85 -14.70 -10.78 -6.99
C ARG A 85 -13.64 -10.09 -7.82
N THR A 86 -14.09 -9.26 -8.77
CA THR A 86 -13.21 -8.43 -9.59
C THR A 86 -13.69 -6.98 -9.48
N PRO A 87 -13.23 -6.24 -8.47
CA PRO A 87 -13.64 -4.87 -8.28
C PRO A 87 -12.82 -3.90 -9.14
N LEU A 88 -13.52 -2.92 -9.70
CA LEU A 88 -12.99 -1.74 -10.36
C LEU A 88 -13.38 -0.53 -9.52
N TYR A 89 -12.41 0.31 -9.18
CA TYR A 89 -12.61 1.48 -8.33
C TYR A 89 -12.35 2.76 -9.09
N TRP A 90 -13.24 3.75 -8.88
CA TRP A 90 -13.03 5.16 -9.17
C TRP A 90 -12.98 5.90 -7.84
N GLU A 91 -11.91 6.65 -7.61
CA GLU A 91 -11.73 7.41 -6.39
C GLU A 91 -11.51 8.89 -6.72
N PHE A 92 -12.33 9.77 -6.16
CA PHE A 92 -12.31 11.21 -6.35
C PHE A 92 -11.87 11.88 -5.07
N PHE A 93 -10.77 12.64 -5.12
CA PHE A 93 -10.22 13.30 -3.95
C PHE A 93 -10.90 14.65 -3.71
N LEU A 94 -11.56 14.78 -2.57
CA LEU A 94 -12.23 16.01 -2.14
C LEU A 94 -11.28 16.91 -1.37
N GLU A 95 -10.42 16.30 -0.55
CA GLU A 95 -9.48 16.96 0.34
C GLU A 95 -8.20 16.13 0.48
N LYS A 96 -7.20 16.71 1.17
CA LYS A 96 -5.90 16.05 1.38
C LYS A 96 -5.96 14.69 2.09
N LYS A 97 -7.08 14.34 2.71
CA LYS A 97 -7.25 13.12 3.50
C LYS A 97 -8.45 12.26 3.13
N PHE A 98 -9.32 12.75 2.25
CA PHE A 98 -10.57 12.07 1.93
C PHE A 98 -10.77 11.89 0.44
N GLY A 99 -11.17 10.68 0.05
CA GLY A 99 -11.63 10.36 -1.29
C GLY A 99 -13.04 9.78 -1.27
N LEU A 100 -13.87 10.15 -2.26
CA LEU A 100 -15.11 9.46 -2.57
C LEU A 100 -14.80 8.29 -3.48
N VAL A 101 -15.34 7.12 -3.17
CA VAL A 101 -15.11 5.91 -3.94
C VAL A 101 -16.41 5.42 -4.53
N LEU A 102 -16.37 5.12 -5.82
CA LEU A 102 -17.34 4.29 -6.52
C LEU A 102 -16.66 2.98 -6.89
N SER A 103 -17.26 1.86 -6.55
CA SER A 103 -16.81 0.54 -6.95
C SER A 103 -17.87 -0.15 -7.80
N VAL A 104 -17.45 -0.71 -8.92
CA VAL A 104 -18.25 -1.68 -9.68
C VAL A 104 -17.50 -3.01 -9.62
N GLU A 105 -18.17 -4.04 -9.14
CA GLU A 105 -17.57 -5.35 -9.00
C GLU A 105 -18.36 -6.42 -9.77
N SER A 106 -17.66 -7.30 -10.44
CA SER A 106 -18.18 -8.56 -10.93
C SER A 106 -17.97 -9.62 -9.90
N ILE A 107 -19.03 -10.34 -9.54
CA ILE A 107 -18.98 -11.47 -8.62
C ILE A 107 -19.33 -12.72 -9.43
N ASN A 108 -18.33 -13.56 -9.63
CA ASN A 108 -18.47 -14.80 -10.39
C ASN A 108 -18.43 -15.96 -9.42
N ALA A 109 -19.56 -16.63 -9.25
CA ALA A 109 -19.58 -17.96 -8.67
C ALA A 109 -19.28 -18.97 -9.79
N ILE A 110 -18.47 -20.00 -9.49
CA ILE A 110 -18.03 -20.97 -10.51
C ILE A 110 -19.21 -21.70 -11.15
N TYR A 111 -20.33 -21.81 -10.45
CA TYR A 111 -21.55 -22.52 -10.89
C TYR A 111 -22.78 -21.64 -11.07
N PHE A 112 -22.70 -20.31 -10.81
CA PHE A 112 -23.87 -19.43 -10.83
C PHE A 112 -23.65 -18.23 -11.77
N PRO A 113 -24.74 -17.63 -12.27
CA PRO A 113 -24.65 -16.49 -13.13
C PRO A 113 -23.97 -15.32 -12.41
N THR A 114 -23.17 -14.61 -13.17
CA THR A 114 -22.46 -13.40 -12.73
C THR A 114 -23.41 -12.42 -12.06
N ALA A 115 -23.07 -12.00 -10.86
CA ALA A 115 -23.71 -10.89 -10.21
C ALA A 115 -22.83 -9.63 -10.38
N VAL A 116 -23.45 -8.47 -10.41
CA VAL A 116 -22.79 -7.17 -10.48
C VAL A 116 -23.09 -6.39 -9.22
N GLY A 117 -22.05 -5.94 -8.53
CA GLY A 117 -22.13 -5.06 -7.38
C GLY A 117 -21.82 -3.62 -7.76
N ILE A 118 -22.57 -2.68 -7.19
CA ILE A 118 -22.26 -1.25 -7.23
C ILE A 118 -22.25 -0.75 -5.82
N LEU A 119 -21.08 -0.26 -5.38
CA LEU A 119 -20.86 0.25 -4.03
C LEU A 119 -20.31 1.68 -4.09
N GLY A 120 -20.78 2.51 -3.19
CA GLY A 120 -20.28 3.86 -3.00
C GLY A 120 -19.79 4.05 -1.57
N GLY A 121 -18.85 4.94 -1.36
CA GLY A 121 -18.34 5.21 -0.04
C GLY A 121 -17.16 6.15 0.00
N MET A 122 -16.33 6.00 1.01
CA MET A 122 -15.22 6.90 1.26
C MET A 122 -13.94 6.13 1.59
N THR A 123 -12.82 6.76 1.22
CA THR A 123 -11.48 6.40 1.69
C THR A 123 -10.95 7.53 2.58
N TYR A 124 -10.33 7.16 3.69
CA TYR A 124 -9.66 8.07 4.61
C TYR A 124 -8.19 7.72 4.69
N TYR A 125 -7.31 8.72 4.56
CA TYR A 125 -5.86 8.60 4.64
C TYR A 125 -5.36 9.20 5.97
N PRO A 126 -5.26 8.41 7.05
CA PRO A 126 -4.87 8.91 8.38
C PRO A 126 -3.45 9.46 8.40
N PHE A 127 -2.54 8.81 7.68
CA PHE A 127 -1.13 9.16 7.61
C PHE A 127 -0.75 9.44 6.16
N GLY A 128 -0.34 10.68 5.88
CA GLY A 128 0.01 11.12 4.54
C GLY A 128 -1.02 12.06 3.92
N THR A 129 -0.92 12.22 2.61
CA THR A 129 -1.80 13.06 1.80
C THR A 129 -2.38 12.19 0.69
N ALA A 130 -3.72 12.17 0.57
CA ALA A 130 -4.39 11.45 -0.50
C ALA A 130 -3.81 11.87 -1.88
N PRO A 131 -3.56 10.90 -2.75
CA PRO A 131 -3.91 9.48 -2.68
C PRO A 131 -2.81 8.55 -2.13
N GLU A 132 -1.80 9.05 -1.47
CA GLU A 132 -0.65 8.25 -1.03
C GLU A 132 -0.71 7.91 0.45
N GLY A 133 -0.20 6.72 0.79
CA GLY A 133 -0.03 6.27 2.15
C GLY A 133 -1.05 5.23 2.59
N MET A 134 -1.15 5.07 3.90
CA MET A 134 -2.11 4.16 4.53
C MET A 134 -3.53 4.70 4.35
N PHE A 135 -4.47 3.81 4.02
CA PHE A 135 -5.88 4.16 3.88
C PHE A 135 -6.79 3.21 4.64
N ILE A 136 -7.96 3.74 5.00
CA ILE A 136 -9.12 2.99 5.50
C ILE A 136 -10.28 3.29 4.56
N LYS A 137 -10.94 2.26 4.06
CA LYS A 137 -12.02 2.36 3.07
C LYS A 137 -13.31 1.79 3.66
N GLY A 138 -14.41 2.51 3.49
CA GLY A 138 -15.75 2.04 3.82
C GLY A 138 -16.68 2.22 2.64
N LEU A 139 -17.29 1.14 2.16
CA LEU A 139 -18.22 1.14 1.03
C LEU A 139 -19.54 0.48 1.42
N ALA A 140 -20.63 0.93 0.81
CA ALA A 140 -21.94 0.31 0.93
C ALA A 140 -22.69 0.40 -0.39
N GLY A 141 -23.54 -0.58 -0.68
CA GLY A 141 -24.28 -0.59 -1.92
C GLY A 141 -25.11 -1.84 -2.13
N GLY A 142 -25.38 -2.16 -3.38
CA GLY A 142 -26.20 -3.29 -3.76
C GLY A 142 -25.52 -4.20 -4.77
N THR A 143 -25.80 -5.48 -4.63
CA THR A 143 -25.39 -6.50 -5.58
C THR A 143 -26.61 -7.01 -6.31
N LEU A 144 -26.58 -6.94 -7.63
CA LEU A 144 -27.62 -7.43 -8.55
C LEU A 144 -27.15 -8.76 -9.15
N GLY A 145 -27.90 -9.79 -8.90
CA GLY A 145 -27.70 -11.15 -9.45
C GLY A 145 -29.04 -11.85 -9.53
N MET A 146 -29.07 -13.11 -9.11
CA MET A 146 -30.35 -13.84 -8.99
C MET A 146 -31.29 -13.16 -7.98
N PHE A 147 -30.70 -12.47 -6.95
CA PHE A 147 -31.43 -11.64 -5.98
C PHE A 147 -30.65 -10.36 -5.72
N PHE A 148 -31.38 -9.29 -5.36
CA PHE A 148 -30.75 -8.08 -4.85
C PHE A 148 -30.32 -8.29 -3.41
N ASN A 149 -29.05 -8.04 -3.14
CA ASN A 149 -28.50 -8.07 -1.78
C ASN A 149 -27.85 -6.72 -1.47
N PHE A 150 -28.06 -6.23 -0.24
CA PHE A 150 -27.29 -5.13 0.30
C PHE A 150 -25.90 -5.63 0.70
N THR A 151 -24.87 -4.86 0.41
CA THR A 151 -23.48 -5.22 0.69
C THR A 151 -22.76 -4.05 1.31
N THR A 152 -21.97 -4.31 2.36
CA THR A 152 -21.03 -3.34 2.90
C THR A 152 -19.63 -3.91 2.85
N GLN A 153 -18.64 -3.03 2.70
CA GLN A 153 -17.24 -3.42 2.63
C GLN A 153 -16.42 -2.47 3.49
N LEU A 154 -15.54 -3.04 4.31
CA LEU A 154 -14.51 -2.33 5.04
C LEU A 154 -13.14 -2.80 4.53
N GLY A 155 -12.25 -1.87 4.27
CA GLY A 155 -10.89 -2.19 3.80
C GLY A 155 -9.86 -1.32 4.49
N LEU A 156 -8.67 -1.86 4.57
CA LEU A 156 -7.48 -1.13 5.00
C LEU A 156 -6.30 -1.55 4.13
N GLY A 157 -5.41 -0.60 3.86
CA GLY A 157 -4.29 -0.89 3.00
C GLY A 157 -3.29 0.27 2.89
N TYR A 158 -2.40 0.11 1.94
CA TYR A 158 -1.40 1.11 1.60
C TYR A 158 -1.39 1.36 0.10
N GLN A 159 -1.32 2.64 -0.30
CA GLN A 159 -1.33 3.07 -1.69
C GLN A 159 -0.08 3.87 -2.02
N ILE A 160 0.50 3.56 -3.15
CA ILE A 160 1.70 4.21 -3.70
C ILE A 160 1.31 4.81 -5.05
N VAL A 161 1.71 6.05 -5.29
CA VAL A 161 1.59 6.69 -6.60
C VAL A 161 3.00 6.99 -7.11
N THR A 162 3.32 6.52 -8.31
CA THR A 162 4.61 6.79 -8.93
C THR A 162 4.63 8.18 -9.59
N LYS A 163 5.81 8.66 -9.95
CA LYS A 163 5.97 9.93 -10.69
C LYS A 163 5.17 9.96 -12.01
N ASP A 164 5.01 8.80 -12.65
CA ASP A 164 4.23 8.63 -13.88
C ASP A 164 2.73 8.44 -13.61
N LYS A 165 2.28 8.79 -12.41
CA LYS A 165 0.89 8.69 -11.98
C LYS A 165 0.33 7.25 -11.99
N PHE A 166 1.20 6.23 -12.05
CA PHE A 166 0.80 4.85 -11.87
C PHE A 166 0.52 4.57 -10.39
N VAL A 167 -0.60 3.90 -10.12
CA VAL A 167 -1.10 3.63 -8.77
C VAL A 167 -0.96 2.14 -8.47
N MET A 168 -0.39 1.84 -7.31
CA MET A 168 -0.37 0.50 -6.72
C MET A 168 -1.02 0.56 -5.34
N SER A 169 -1.94 -0.35 -5.07
CA SER A 169 -2.65 -0.40 -3.79
C SER A 169 -2.66 -1.84 -3.28
N PHE A 170 -2.24 -2.03 -2.03
CA PHE A 170 -2.21 -3.32 -1.37
C PHE A 170 -3.02 -3.25 -0.09
N GLY A 171 -3.82 -4.26 0.19
CA GLY A 171 -4.65 -4.22 1.39
C GLY A 171 -5.44 -5.48 1.66
N THR A 172 -6.33 -5.34 2.62
CA THR A 172 -7.31 -6.36 2.98
C THR A 172 -8.69 -5.74 3.00
N ASP A 173 -9.66 -6.47 2.50
CA ASP A 173 -11.06 -6.07 2.47
C ASP A 173 -11.91 -7.12 3.18
N PHE A 174 -12.94 -6.64 3.89
CA PHE A 174 -13.96 -7.45 4.53
C PHE A 174 -15.31 -7.05 3.93
N ALA A 175 -15.91 -7.93 3.15
CA ALA A 175 -17.24 -7.71 2.61
C ALA A 175 -18.29 -8.41 3.50
N PHE A 176 -19.38 -7.71 3.77
CA PHE A 176 -20.46 -8.15 4.61
C PHE A 176 -21.76 -8.23 3.80
N TYR A 177 -22.36 -9.41 3.81
CA TYR A 177 -23.60 -9.69 3.09
C TYR A 177 -24.67 -10.09 4.11
N PRO A 178 -25.57 -9.17 4.49
CA PRO A 178 -26.68 -9.53 5.36
C PRO A 178 -27.69 -10.38 4.58
N SER A 179 -27.95 -11.59 5.05
CA SER A 179 -29.03 -12.44 4.58
C SER A 179 -30.13 -12.52 5.65
N LYS A 180 -31.35 -12.88 5.25
CA LYS A 180 -32.50 -13.00 6.18
C LYS A 180 -32.28 -14.02 7.30
N THR A 181 -31.43 -15.00 7.07
CA THR A 181 -31.20 -16.11 8.00
C THR A 181 -29.77 -16.14 8.56
N ASN A 182 -28.79 -15.62 7.83
CA ASN A 182 -27.39 -15.67 8.20
C ASN A 182 -26.67 -14.39 7.79
N PHE A 183 -25.61 -14.09 8.50
CA PHE A 183 -24.71 -13.00 8.20
C PHE A 183 -23.41 -13.58 7.68
N PHE A 184 -23.05 -13.24 6.44
CA PHE A 184 -21.81 -13.70 5.83
C PHE A 184 -20.81 -12.56 5.76
N TRP A 185 -19.58 -12.84 6.09
CA TRP A 185 -18.45 -11.93 5.88
C TRP A 185 -17.37 -12.66 5.10
N ILE A 186 -16.79 -11.98 4.13
CA ILE A 186 -15.78 -12.54 3.26
C ILE A 186 -14.52 -11.68 3.37
N PRO A 187 -13.44 -12.19 3.98
CA PRO A 187 -12.15 -11.54 3.93
C PRO A 187 -11.53 -11.74 2.56
N SER A 188 -10.84 -10.72 2.06
CA SER A 188 -10.03 -10.84 0.86
C SER A 188 -8.74 -10.04 1.00
N ILE A 189 -7.70 -10.50 0.31
CA ILE A 189 -6.47 -9.75 0.11
C ILE A 189 -6.61 -9.08 -1.24
N SER A 190 -6.29 -7.79 -1.29
CA SER A 190 -6.40 -6.97 -2.50
C SER A 190 -5.04 -6.45 -2.95
N ALA A 191 -4.80 -6.50 -4.25
CA ALA A 191 -3.73 -5.77 -4.90
C ALA A 191 -4.31 -5.13 -6.17
N ALA A 192 -4.47 -3.82 -6.14
CA ALA A 192 -5.07 -3.06 -7.22
C ALA A 192 -4.02 -2.18 -7.90
N PHE A 193 -4.14 -2.09 -9.22
CA PHE A 193 -3.28 -1.28 -10.08
C PHE A 193 -4.11 -0.34 -10.93
N GLY A 194 -3.56 0.85 -11.23
CA GLY A 194 -4.30 1.85 -11.99
C GLY A 194 -3.51 3.11 -12.29
N TRP A 195 -4.21 4.18 -12.59
CA TRP A 195 -3.66 5.49 -12.91
C TRP A 195 -4.40 6.60 -12.19
N ALA A 196 -3.64 7.63 -11.83
CA ALA A 196 -4.10 8.88 -11.26
C ALA A 196 -4.13 9.98 -12.33
N PHE A 197 -5.06 10.96 -12.16
CA PHE A 197 -5.29 12.06 -13.10
C PHE A 197 -5.49 13.38 -12.37
#